data_f74be66feed0bd4ead3c2cc069b61b83
#
_entry.id   f74be66feed0bd4ead3c2cc069b61b83
#
_cell.length_a   1.000
_cell.length_b   1.000
_cell.length_c   1.000
_cell.angle_alpha   90.00
_cell.angle_beta   90.00
_cell.angle_gamma   90.00
#
_symmetry.space_group_name_H-M   'P 1'
#
loop_
_entity.id
_entity.type
_entity.pdbx_description
1 polymer ?
#
loop_
_entity_poly.entity_id
_entity_poly.type
_entity_poly.pdbx_seq_one_letter_code
_entity_poly.pdbx_strand_id
1 'polypeptide(L)'
;MRIFMHIDITQEALLTQFDYPVNELTLAQINKAIANTPGFDNFSKHLMSLKDTISHYDGIIALSNSHNYFKIKCEENSTEDTIRTFDEVSKKWAEKYKVMLQRVGKKPTYYIIGQS
;
A
#
# COMPACT_ATOMS: atom_id res chain seq x y z
N MET A 1 11.23 27.44 -13.92
CA MET A 1 10.53 26.77 -13.58
C MET A 1 10.92 25.66 -13.34
N ARG A 2 10.70 25.20 -12.87
CA ARG A 2 11.02 24.18 -12.56
C ARG A 2 10.33 23.20 -12.93
N ILE A 3 10.56 22.56 -13.19
CA ILE A 3 9.94 21.66 -13.51
C ILE A 3 9.60 20.85 -12.68
N PHE A 4 9.01 20.46 -12.60
CA PHE A 4 8.63 19.79 -11.91
C PHE A 4 8.89 18.59 -11.96
N MET A 5 9.62 18.19 -11.60
CA MET A 5 10.08 17.03 -11.37
C MET A 5 9.45 16.35 -10.31
N HIS A 6 8.79 17.01 -9.55
CA HIS A 6 8.08 16.51 -8.42
C HIS A 6 6.64 16.29 -8.82
N ILE A 7 6.18 15.08 -8.71
CA ILE A 7 4.80 14.73 -9.03
C ILE A 7 4.07 14.50 -7.73
N ASP A 8 3.10 15.34 -7.46
CA ASP A 8 2.28 15.16 -6.28
C ASP A 8 1.27 14.05 -6.52
N ILE A 9 1.25 13.09 -5.62
CA ILE A 9 0.27 12.02 -5.67
C ILE A 9 -0.92 12.47 -4.83
N THR A 10 -2.00 12.83 -5.48
CA THR A 10 -3.20 13.29 -4.78
C THR A 10 -3.98 12.12 -4.20
N GLN A 11 -4.81 12.40 -3.20
CA GLN A 11 -5.67 11.40 -2.60
C GLN A 11 -6.62 10.80 -3.64
N GLU A 12 -7.14 11.63 -4.52
CA GLU A 12 -8.02 11.17 -5.60
C GLU A 12 -7.30 10.20 -6.53
N ALA A 13 -6.07 10.52 -6.90
CA ALA A 13 -5.28 9.64 -7.77
C ALA A 13 -5.01 8.31 -7.10
N LEU A 14 -4.65 8.31 -5.82
CA LEU A 14 -4.42 7.08 -5.07
C LEU A 14 -5.68 6.23 -4.99
N LEU A 15 -6.81 6.83 -4.68
CA LEU A 15 -8.08 6.10 -4.63
C LEU A 15 -8.39 5.44 -5.96
N THR A 16 -8.23 6.19 -7.05
CA THR A 16 -8.49 5.67 -8.39
C THR A 16 -7.56 4.51 -8.72
N GLN A 17 -6.28 4.64 -8.39
CA GLN A 17 -5.30 3.58 -8.64
C GLN A 17 -5.56 2.33 -7.81
N PHE A 18 -6.16 2.48 -6.64
CA PHE A 18 -6.50 1.35 -5.78
C PHE A 18 -7.93 0.85 -6.00
N ASP A 19 -8.57 1.29 -7.08
CA ASP A 19 -9.92 0.84 -7.48
C ASP A 19 -11.02 1.24 -6.52
N TYR A 20 -10.86 2.39 -5.86
CA TYR A 20 -11.91 2.95 -5.01
C TYR A 20 -12.64 4.09 -5.73
N PRO A 21 -13.94 4.25 -5.49
CA PRO A 21 -14.64 5.44 -5.96
C PRO A 21 -14.14 6.66 -5.19
N VAL A 22 -14.15 7.83 -5.84
CA VAL A 22 -13.74 9.07 -5.19
C VAL A 22 -14.99 9.77 -4.67
N ASN A 23 -15.15 9.79 -3.36
CA ASN A 23 -16.27 10.44 -2.69
C ASN A 23 -15.83 10.90 -1.29
N GLU A 24 -16.72 11.57 -0.56
CA GLU A 24 -16.39 12.11 0.76
C GLU A 24 -15.93 11.03 1.74
N LEU A 25 -16.57 9.86 1.69
CA LEU A 25 -16.25 8.77 2.61
C LEU A 25 -14.84 8.22 2.33
N THR A 26 -14.54 7.93 1.06
CA THR A 26 -13.24 7.37 0.71
C THR A 26 -12.12 8.39 0.87
N LEU A 27 -12.38 9.66 0.57
CA LEU A 27 -11.40 10.72 0.80
C LEU A 27 -11.09 10.87 2.28
N ALA A 28 -12.11 10.84 3.14
CA ALA A 28 -11.90 10.90 4.59
C ALA A 28 -11.07 9.70 5.06
N GLN A 29 -11.38 8.52 4.55
CA GLN A 29 -10.69 7.28 4.93
C GLN A 29 -9.22 7.32 4.52
N ILE A 30 -8.92 7.71 3.27
CA ILE A 30 -7.54 7.73 2.81
C ILE A 30 -6.74 8.83 3.51
N ASN A 31 -7.35 9.96 3.81
CA ASN A 31 -6.69 11.03 4.54
C ASN A 31 -6.28 10.58 5.95
N LYS A 32 -7.13 9.81 6.61
CA LYS A 32 -6.80 9.26 7.93
C LYS A 32 -5.65 8.27 7.85
N ALA A 33 -5.63 7.44 6.82
CA ALA A 33 -4.55 6.47 6.63
C ALA A 33 -3.23 7.19 6.37
N ILE A 34 -3.24 8.22 5.52
CA ILE A 34 -2.03 8.99 5.22
C ILE A 34 -1.53 9.70 6.50
N ALA A 35 -2.42 10.33 7.24
CA ALA A 35 -2.05 11.02 8.47
C ALA A 35 -1.46 10.07 9.51
N ASN A 36 -1.87 8.82 9.48
CA ASN A 36 -1.43 7.81 10.43
C ASN A 36 -0.19 7.03 9.96
N THR A 37 0.40 7.42 8.83
CA THR A 37 1.53 6.71 8.24
C THR A 37 2.73 7.64 8.16
N PRO A 38 3.61 7.63 9.18
CA PRO A 38 4.79 8.52 9.17
C PRO A 38 5.64 8.31 7.94
N GLY A 39 6.09 9.40 7.35
CA GLY A 39 6.96 9.36 6.17
C GLY A 39 6.27 8.95 4.88
N PHE A 40 4.94 8.95 4.86
CA PHE A 40 4.20 8.54 3.68
C PHE A 40 4.66 9.23 2.40
N ASP A 41 4.90 10.53 2.46
CA ASP A 41 5.32 11.30 1.29
C ASP A 41 6.64 10.81 0.70
N ASN A 42 7.49 10.21 1.53
CA ASN A 42 8.81 9.76 1.08
C ASN A 42 8.74 8.47 0.26
N PHE A 43 7.68 7.69 0.42
CA PHE A 43 7.59 6.42 -0.31
C PHE A 43 6.29 6.26 -1.11
N SER A 44 5.38 7.23 -1.03
CA SER A 44 4.07 7.10 -1.66
C SER A 44 4.14 6.82 -3.16
N LYS A 45 5.08 7.44 -3.86
CA LYS A 45 5.25 7.22 -5.29
C LYS A 45 5.67 5.80 -5.63
N HIS A 46 6.25 5.08 -4.67
CA HIS A 46 6.69 3.70 -4.88
C HIS A 46 5.58 2.69 -4.61
N LEU A 47 4.42 3.15 -4.11
CA LEU A 47 3.26 2.26 -3.92
C LEU A 47 2.74 1.72 -5.24
N MET A 48 2.82 2.50 -6.32
CA MET A 48 2.37 2.04 -7.62
C MET A 48 3.22 0.89 -8.13
N SER A 49 4.54 0.96 -7.95
CA SER A 49 5.40 -0.14 -8.35
C SER A 49 5.15 -1.39 -7.50
N LEU A 50 4.87 -1.21 -6.21
CA LEU A 50 4.49 -2.33 -5.34
C LEU A 50 3.18 -2.95 -5.82
N LYS A 51 2.18 -2.13 -6.11
CA LYS A 51 0.89 -2.59 -6.61
C LYS A 51 1.05 -3.43 -7.86
N ASP A 52 1.83 -2.92 -8.83
CA ASP A 52 2.07 -3.64 -10.08
C ASP A 52 2.77 -4.97 -9.83
N THR A 53 3.77 -4.98 -8.97
CA THR A 53 4.53 -6.20 -8.71
C THR A 53 3.67 -7.26 -8.01
N ILE A 54 2.97 -6.89 -6.93
CA ILE A 54 2.20 -7.88 -6.17
C ILE A 54 0.94 -8.33 -6.91
N SER A 55 0.47 -7.56 -7.91
CA SER A 55 -0.69 -7.99 -8.71
C SER A 55 -0.42 -9.29 -9.45
N HIS A 56 0.85 -9.59 -9.75
CA HIS A 56 1.24 -10.84 -10.39
C HIS A 56 1.15 -12.03 -9.43
N TYR A 57 0.96 -11.77 -8.14
CA TYR A 57 0.95 -12.79 -7.09
C TYR A 57 -0.32 -12.69 -6.25
N ASP A 58 -1.41 -12.36 -6.90
CA ASP A 58 -2.74 -12.24 -6.27
C ASP A 58 -2.78 -11.22 -5.13
N GLY A 59 -1.93 -10.21 -5.22
CA GLY A 59 -1.83 -9.17 -4.20
C GLY A 59 -2.53 -7.89 -4.60
N ILE A 60 -3.06 -7.19 -3.61
CA ILE A 60 -3.67 -5.87 -3.79
C ILE A 60 -3.23 -4.94 -2.68
N ILE A 61 -3.37 -3.65 -2.93
CA ILE A 61 -3.24 -2.61 -1.91
C ILE A 61 -4.64 -2.07 -1.64
N ALA A 62 -4.99 -1.96 -0.37
CA ALA A 62 -6.33 -1.53 0.03
C ALA A 62 -6.25 -0.65 1.28
N LEU A 63 -7.38 -0.03 1.62
CA LEU A 63 -7.53 0.66 2.89
C LEU A 63 -8.10 -0.33 3.91
N SER A 64 -7.59 -0.30 5.14
CA SER A 64 -8.12 -1.15 6.18
C SER A 64 -9.46 -0.59 6.67
N ASN A 65 -10.41 -1.47 6.92
CA ASN A 65 -11.72 -1.07 7.44
C ASN A 65 -11.72 -0.89 8.95
N SER A 66 -10.78 -1.50 9.64
CA SER A 66 -10.77 -1.50 11.11
C SER A 66 -9.73 -0.57 11.71
N HIS A 67 -8.74 -0.17 10.94
CA HIS A 67 -7.65 0.69 11.40
C HIS A 67 -7.30 1.70 10.32
N ASN A 68 -6.69 2.81 10.70
CA ASN A 68 -6.34 3.86 9.75
C ASN A 68 -4.99 3.57 9.09
N TYR A 69 -4.93 2.47 8.31
CA TYR A 69 -3.73 2.05 7.62
C TYR A 69 -4.03 1.66 6.18
N PHE A 70 -3.05 1.80 5.32
CA PHE A 70 -3.02 1.04 4.08
C PHE A 70 -2.63 -0.39 4.41
N LYS A 71 -3.14 -1.33 3.65
CA LYS A 71 -2.75 -2.73 3.81
C LYS A 71 -2.42 -3.32 2.46
N ILE A 72 -1.52 -4.29 2.47
CA ILE A 72 -1.24 -5.12 1.31
C ILE A 72 -1.67 -6.53 1.67
N LYS A 73 -2.38 -7.17 0.78
CA LYS A 73 -2.89 -8.51 1.06
C LYS A 73 -2.87 -9.38 -0.19
N CYS A 74 -2.64 -10.66 0.02
CA CYS A 74 -2.73 -11.69 -0.99
C CYS A 74 -4.01 -12.48 -0.76
N GLU A 75 -4.56 -13.05 -1.83
CA GLU A 75 -5.71 -13.93 -1.72
C GLU A 75 -5.37 -15.12 -0.82
N GLU A 76 -6.22 -15.40 0.17
CA GLU A 76 -5.95 -16.47 1.14
C GLU A 76 -5.98 -17.85 0.52
N ASN A 77 -6.71 -18.02 -0.57
CA ASN A 77 -6.80 -19.31 -1.27
C ASN A 77 -5.80 -19.45 -2.41
N SER A 78 -4.83 -18.57 -2.51
CA SER A 78 -3.74 -18.70 -3.46
C SER A 78 -2.84 -19.87 -3.08
N THR A 79 -2.02 -20.33 -4.04
CA THR A 79 -1.07 -21.42 -3.77
C THR A 79 -0.02 -20.94 -2.76
N GLU A 80 0.60 -21.92 -2.07
CA GLU A 80 1.66 -21.61 -1.12
C GLU A 80 2.83 -20.89 -1.78
N ASP A 81 3.17 -21.26 -3.01
CA ASP A 81 4.25 -20.62 -3.76
C ASP A 81 3.91 -19.18 -4.07
N THR A 82 2.67 -18.90 -4.46
CA THR A 82 2.23 -17.53 -4.75
C THR A 82 2.27 -16.67 -3.49
N ILE A 83 1.77 -17.19 -2.37
CA ILE A 83 1.79 -16.46 -1.10
C ILE A 83 3.22 -16.20 -0.65
N ARG A 84 4.11 -17.18 -0.80
CA ARG A 84 5.51 -17.02 -0.43
C ARG A 84 6.18 -15.94 -1.27
N THR A 85 5.93 -15.93 -2.58
CA THR A 85 6.49 -14.92 -3.47
C THR A 85 5.93 -13.53 -3.14
N PHE A 86 4.64 -13.45 -2.86
CA PHE A 86 4.02 -12.21 -2.40
C PHE A 86 4.72 -11.68 -1.15
N ASP A 87 4.96 -12.53 -0.15
CA ASP A 87 5.66 -12.15 1.07
C ASP A 87 7.06 -11.64 0.78
N GLU A 88 7.82 -12.37 -0.04
CA GLU A 88 9.19 -12.01 -0.37
C GLU A 88 9.27 -10.67 -1.10
N VAL A 89 8.41 -10.47 -2.08
CA VAL A 89 8.37 -9.24 -2.87
C VAL A 89 7.99 -8.06 -1.99
N SER A 90 6.99 -8.25 -1.13
CA SER A 90 6.52 -7.20 -0.23
C SER A 90 7.63 -6.80 0.76
N LYS A 91 8.31 -7.76 1.34
CA LYS A 91 9.39 -7.50 2.28
C LYS A 91 10.59 -6.83 1.62
N LYS A 92 10.94 -7.23 0.40
CA LYS A 92 12.03 -6.59 -0.34
C LYS A 92 11.70 -5.15 -0.66
N TRP A 93 10.47 -4.88 -1.07
CA TRP A 93 10.03 -3.51 -1.32
C TRP A 93 10.13 -2.66 -0.05
N ALA A 94 9.63 -3.20 1.06
CA ALA A 94 9.65 -2.49 2.34
C ALA A 94 11.08 -2.20 2.79
N GLU A 95 11.97 -3.16 2.65
CA GLU A 95 13.36 -2.99 3.01
C GLU A 95 14.04 -1.93 2.14
N LYS A 96 13.77 -1.96 0.84
CA LYS A 96 14.35 -1.00 -0.09
C LYS A 96 13.97 0.44 0.23
N TYR A 97 12.73 0.67 0.62
CA TYR A 97 12.22 2.01 0.87
C TYR A 97 12.11 2.36 2.36
N LYS A 98 12.63 1.51 3.22
CA LYS A 98 12.65 1.74 4.66
C LYS A 98 11.25 1.86 5.26
N VAL A 99 10.36 1.02 4.80
CA VAL A 99 8.97 0.99 5.24
C VAL A 99 8.79 -0.16 6.22
N MET A 100 8.10 0.10 7.32
CA MET A 100 7.78 -0.95 8.28
C MET A 100 6.44 -1.59 7.92
N LEU A 101 6.43 -2.91 7.87
CA LEU A 101 5.22 -3.69 7.66
C LEU A 101 4.89 -4.45 8.93
N GLN A 102 3.60 -4.57 9.22
CA GLN A 102 3.14 -5.37 10.37
C GLN A 102 2.17 -6.43 9.88
N ARG A 103 2.53 -7.68 10.09
CA ARG A 103 1.68 -8.79 9.68
C ARG A 103 0.39 -8.80 10.49
N VAL A 104 -0.71 -9.09 9.80
CA VAL A 104 -2.02 -9.15 10.42
C VAL A 104 -2.34 -10.61 10.74
N GLY A 105 -2.10 -11.01 11.99
CA GLY A 105 -2.36 -12.37 12.43
C GLY A 105 -1.59 -13.39 11.61
N LYS A 106 -2.28 -14.44 11.16
CA LYS A 106 -1.69 -15.49 10.32
C LYS A 106 -2.03 -15.32 8.84
N LYS A 107 -2.71 -14.23 8.50
CA LYS A 107 -3.13 -13.98 7.12
C LYS A 107 -1.98 -13.48 6.27
N PRO A 108 -2.02 -13.68 4.94
CA PRO A 108 -1.04 -13.07 4.05
C PRO A 108 -1.40 -11.60 3.80
N THR A 109 -1.37 -10.83 4.87
CA THR A 109 -1.79 -9.43 4.90
C THR A 109 -0.85 -8.66 5.81
N TYR A 110 -0.46 -7.46 5.37
CA TYR A 110 0.39 -6.56 6.14
C TYR A 110 -0.21 -5.18 6.19
N TYR A 111 -0.14 -4.53 7.34
CA TYR A 111 -0.37 -3.09 7.42
C TYR A 111 0.94 -2.39 7.04
N ILE A 112 0.81 -1.28 6.33
CA ILE A 112 1.93 -0.37 6.08
C ILE A 112 1.95 0.62 7.23
N ILE A 113 2.90 0.44 8.14
CA ILE A 113 2.95 1.22 9.39
C ILE A 113 3.54 2.61 9.14
N GLY A 114 4.55 2.69 8.29
CA GLY A 114 5.20 3.95 8.00
C GLY A 114 6.68 3.74 7.74
N GLN A 115 7.39 4.86 7.56
CA GLN A 115 8.81 4.79 7.29
C GLN A 115 9.58 4.63 8.60
N SER A 116 10.53 3.74 8.59
CA SER A 116 11.37 3.51 9.77
C SER A 116 12.48 4.57 9.93
#